data_47be1b03e9ab5a3ad18d2c81e76a6529
#
_entry.id   47be1b03e9ab5a3ad18d2c81e76a6529
#
_cell.length_a   1.000
_cell.length_b   1.000
_cell.length_c   1.000
_cell.angle_alpha   90.00
_cell.angle_beta   90.00
_cell.angle_gamma   90.00
#
_symmetry.space_group_name_H-M   'P 1'
#
loop_
_entity.id
_entity.type
_entity.pdbx_description
1 polymer ?
#
loop_
_entity_poly.entity_id
_entity_poly.type
_entity_poly.pdbx_seq_one_letter_code
_entity_poly.pdbx_strand_id
1 'polypeptide(L)'
;MSSVADLADIAVIGGTGFYAFLDDTEEHTVETPYGAPSAPVAVGSVAGRRVAFLPRHGAHHDFPPHLVPYRANLWALRSLGVRQVLGPCAVGGLGAAVAPGDVVVPDQLVDRTTSRPGTYVERGAVHLPFADPYCPRVSDALAGAADDVKRGGTMVVIEGPRFSTRAESQHYAAQGWDLSLIHI
;
A
#
# COMPACT_ATOMS: atom_id res chain seq x y z
N MET A 1 24.05 -9.57 9.70
CA MET A 1 22.85 -8.71 9.59
C MET A 1 23.37 -7.30 9.36
N SER A 2 23.19 -6.72 8.15
CA SER A 2 23.51 -5.31 7.93
C SER A 2 22.74 -4.45 8.93
N SER A 3 23.38 -3.46 9.53
CA SER A 3 22.70 -2.46 10.36
C SER A 3 21.57 -1.83 9.53
N VAL A 4 20.37 -1.80 10.05
CA VAL A 4 19.26 -1.06 9.44
C VAL A 4 19.67 0.40 9.39
N ALA A 5 19.76 0.99 8.20
CA ALA A 5 19.99 2.40 8.06
C ALA A 5 18.71 3.14 8.51
N ASP A 6 18.83 4.03 9.47
CA ASP A 6 17.67 4.75 10.04
C ASP A 6 17.47 6.06 9.25
N LEU A 7 17.09 5.91 7.96
CA LEU A 7 16.99 7.02 7.01
C LEU A 7 15.61 7.68 7.01
N ALA A 8 14.55 6.90 7.24
CA ALA A 8 13.19 7.40 7.29
C ALA A 8 12.30 6.48 8.14
N ASP A 9 11.42 7.05 8.96
CA ASP A 9 10.44 6.30 9.77
C ASP A 9 9.17 5.96 8.99
N ILE A 10 8.81 6.82 8.05
CA ILE A 10 7.55 6.77 7.29
C ILE A 10 7.88 6.54 5.82
N ALA A 11 7.09 5.72 5.16
CA ALA A 11 7.13 5.60 3.72
C ALA A 11 5.76 5.82 3.08
N VAL A 12 5.79 6.29 1.85
CA VAL A 12 4.65 6.31 0.93
C VAL A 12 4.95 5.37 -0.23
N ILE A 13 4.11 4.34 -0.42
CA ILE A 13 4.12 3.55 -1.64
C ILE A 13 3.07 4.15 -2.56
N GLY A 14 3.51 5.03 -3.47
CA GLY A 14 2.64 5.78 -4.34
C GLY A 14 2.30 5.08 -5.64
N GLY A 15 1.10 5.32 -6.14
CA GLY A 15 0.69 5.03 -7.51
C GLY A 15 0.80 6.26 -8.39
N THR A 16 0.05 6.27 -9.49
CA THR A 16 -0.04 7.39 -10.43
C THR A 16 -0.39 8.70 -9.72
N GLY A 17 0.36 9.75 -9.96
CA GLY A 17 0.12 11.09 -9.41
C GLY A 17 0.92 11.45 -8.16
N PHE A 18 1.71 10.52 -7.59
CA PHE A 18 2.50 10.76 -6.38
C PHE A 18 4.02 10.85 -6.62
N TYR A 19 4.45 11.27 -7.80
CA TYR A 19 5.89 11.21 -8.15
C TYR A 19 6.72 12.44 -7.72
N ALA A 20 6.10 13.50 -7.21
CA ALA A 20 6.80 14.73 -6.90
C ALA A 20 6.19 15.48 -5.70
N PHE A 21 6.35 14.94 -4.49
CA PHE A 21 5.90 15.64 -3.27
C PHE A 21 6.99 15.76 -2.20
N LEU A 22 8.20 15.22 -2.47
CA LEU A 22 9.33 15.29 -1.57
C LEU A 22 10.30 16.39 -2.02
N ASP A 23 10.82 17.14 -1.06
CA ASP A 23 11.94 18.06 -1.24
C ASP A 23 13.26 17.34 -0.94
N ASP A 24 14.37 17.79 -1.57
CA ASP A 24 15.74 17.34 -1.32
C ASP A 24 15.88 15.80 -1.30
N THR A 25 15.50 15.15 -2.40
CA THR A 25 15.48 13.69 -2.50
C THR A 25 16.85 13.09 -2.79
N GLU A 26 17.18 12.01 -2.08
CA GLU A 26 18.27 11.07 -2.39
C GLU A 26 17.69 9.73 -2.80
N GLU A 27 18.20 9.15 -3.89
CA GLU A 27 17.81 7.80 -4.32
C GLU A 27 18.70 6.73 -3.69
N HIS A 28 18.07 5.70 -3.16
CA HIS A 28 18.72 4.54 -2.56
C HIS A 28 18.36 3.26 -3.33
N THR A 29 19.36 2.68 -4.00
CA THR A 29 19.23 1.34 -4.58
C THR A 29 19.42 0.30 -3.47
N VAL A 30 18.42 -0.53 -3.25
CA VAL A 30 18.42 -1.56 -2.21
C VAL A 30 18.36 -2.94 -2.84
N GLU A 31 19.34 -3.77 -2.54
CA GLU A 31 19.29 -5.20 -2.87
C GLU A 31 18.48 -5.95 -1.83
N THR A 32 17.60 -6.85 -2.28
CA THR A 32 16.76 -7.64 -1.39
C THR A 32 16.86 -9.14 -1.71
N PRO A 33 16.59 -10.02 -0.73
CA PRO A 33 16.52 -11.47 -0.98
C PRO A 33 15.39 -11.88 -1.94
N TYR A 34 14.50 -10.94 -2.26
CA TYR A 34 13.30 -11.17 -3.09
C TYR A 34 13.41 -10.54 -4.48
N GLY A 35 14.63 -10.17 -4.89
CA GLY A 35 14.90 -9.44 -6.13
C GLY A 35 14.90 -7.92 -5.94
N ALA A 36 14.93 -7.20 -7.05
CA ALA A 36 14.89 -5.74 -7.01
C ALA A 36 13.50 -5.22 -6.63
N PRO A 37 13.41 -4.12 -5.86
CA PRO A 37 12.15 -3.39 -5.68
C PRO A 37 11.69 -2.75 -7.00
N SER A 38 10.47 -2.23 -7.02
CA SER A 38 9.87 -1.63 -8.22
C SER A 38 10.65 -0.42 -8.77
N ALA A 39 11.42 0.26 -7.92
CA ALA A 39 12.33 1.35 -8.28
C ALA A 39 13.32 1.57 -7.14
N PRO A 40 14.38 2.39 -7.33
CA PRO A 40 15.12 2.97 -6.22
C PRO A 40 14.17 3.70 -5.25
N VAL A 41 14.49 3.66 -3.96
CA VAL A 41 13.69 4.36 -2.95
C VAL A 41 14.20 5.79 -2.83
N ALA A 42 13.34 6.76 -3.11
CA ALA A 42 13.65 8.16 -2.87
C ALA A 42 13.41 8.50 -1.39
N VAL A 43 14.39 9.12 -0.73
CA VAL A 43 14.25 9.60 0.65
C VAL A 43 14.42 11.11 0.65
N GLY A 44 13.42 11.82 1.11
CA GLY A 44 13.40 13.28 1.16
C GLY A 44 12.76 13.80 2.43
N SER A 45 12.37 15.06 2.44
CA SER A 45 11.75 15.72 3.58
C SER A 45 10.34 16.21 3.27
N VAL A 46 9.44 16.06 4.23
CA VAL A 46 8.10 16.66 4.23
C VAL A 46 7.84 17.24 5.61
N ALA A 47 7.58 18.53 5.71
CA ALA A 47 7.33 19.22 6.97
C ALA A 47 8.42 18.93 8.04
N GLY A 48 9.68 18.87 7.64
CA GLY A 48 10.82 18.60 8.52
C GLY A 48 11.00 17.14 8.94
N ARG A 49 10.23 16.20 8.38
CA ARG A 49 10.35 14.76 8.64
C ARG A 49 10.93 14.04 7.43
N ARG A 50 11.81 13.08 7.68
CA ARG A 50 12.34 12.21 6.64
C ARG A 50 11.30 11.18 6.22
N VAL A 51 10.99 11.14 4.93
CA VAL A 51 10.00 10.26 4.33
C VAL A 51 10.62 9.53 3.16
N ALA A 52 10.41 8.22 3.11
CA ALA A 52 10.76 7.40 1.96
C ALA A 52 9.59 7.34 0.97
N PHE A 53 9.89 7.38 -0.30
CA PHE A 53 8.91 7.21 -1.37
C PHE A 53 9.33 6.08 -2.30
N LEU A 54 8.36 5.22 -2.65
CA LEU A 54 8.56 4.14 -3.59
C LEU A 54 7.40 4.10 -4.60
N PRO A 55 7.66 4.27 -5.91
CA PRO A 55 6.64 4.12 -6.93
C PRO A 55 6.27 2.65 -7.08
N ARG A 56 5.00 2.32 -6.76
CA ARG A 56 4.48 0.94 -6.74
C ARG A 56 4.68 0.20 -8.06
N HIS A 57 4.44 0.89 -9.15
CA HIS A 57 4.49 0.34 -10.50
C HIS A 57 5.82 0.57 -11.23
N GLY A 58 6.86 1.04 -10.53
CA GLY A 58 8.07 1.53 -11.16
C GLY A 58 7.93 3.00 -11.63
N ALA A 59 9.05 3.60 -12.02
CA ALA A 59 9.10 5.02 -12.40
C ALA A 59 8.26 5.33 -13.65
N HIS A 60 8.09 4.36 -14.54
CA HIS A 60 7.40 4.52 -15.82
C HIS A 60 6.21 3.57 -16.00
N HIS A 61 5.60 3.09 -14.91
CA HIS A 61 4.54 2.08 -14.95
C HIS A 61 4.98 0.74 -15.55
N ASP A 62 6.20 0.32 -15.24
CA ASP A 62 6.84 -0.88 -15.78
C ASP A 62 6.18 -2.17 -15.30
N PHE A 63 5.56 -2.15 -14.12
CA PHE A 63 4.97 -3.32 -13.48
C PHE A 63 3.43 -3.26 -13.49
N PRO A 64 2.76 -4.21 -14.15
CA PRO A 64 1.31 -4.37 -13.97
C PRO A 64 1.01 -4.86 -12.53
N PRO A 65 -0.23 -4.69 -12.03
CA PRO A 65 -0.57 -4.95 -10.62
C PRO A 65 -0.14 -6.32 -10.09
N HIS A 66 -0.29 -7.37 -10.88
CA HIS A 66 0.04 -8.76 -10.50
C HIS A 66 1.54 -9.09 -10.53
N LEU A 67 2.37 -8.19 -11.10
CA LEU A 67 3.83 -8.36 -11.18
C LEU A 67 4.61 -7.37 -10.29
N VAL A 68 3.93 -6.53 -9.52
CA VAL A 68 4.58 -5.64 -8.55
C VAL A 68 5.37 -6.50 -7.55
N PRO A 69 6.67 -6.21 -7.32
CA PRO A 69 7.52 -6.98 -6.41
C PRO A 69 7.25 -6.63 -4.93
N TYR A 70 6.06 -6.96 -4.42
CA TYR A 70 5.58 -6.56 -3.09
C TYR A 70 6.54 -6.89 -1.96
N ARG A 71 7.10 -8.12 -1.93
CA ARG A 71 8.05 -8.53 -0.89
C ARG A 71 9.34 -7.71 -0.95
N ALA A 72 9.88 -7.50 -2.15
CA ALA A 72 11.08 -6.69 -2.34
C ALA A 72 10.84 -5.23 -1.92
N ASN A 73 9.71 -4.65 -2.29
CA ASN A 73 9.34 -3.28 -1.95
C ASN A 73 9.30 -3.05 -0.43
N LEU A 74 8.57 -3.88 0.30
CA LEU A 74 8.45 -3.75 1.75
C LEU A 74 9.77 -4.07 2.46
N TRP A 75 10.54 -5.05 1.96
CA TRP A 75 11.87 -5.35 2.49
C TRP A 75 12.83 -4.16 2.33
N ALA A 76 12.86 -3.55 1.14
CA ALA A 76 13.69 -2.38 0.88
C ALA A 76 13.35 -1.22 1.82
N LEU A 77 12.08 -0.89 1.96
CA LEU A 77 11.63 0.15 2.90
C LEU A 77 12.03 -0.19 4.35
N ARG A 78 11.83 -1.43 4.78
CA ARG A 78 12.18 -1.85 6.13
C ARG A 78 13.69 -1.78 6.40
N SER A 79 14.54 -2.07 5.40
CA SER A 79 16.00 -1.98 5.53
C SER A 79 16.52 -0.54 5.63
N LEU A 80 15.72 0.44 5.19
CA LEU A 80 15.99 1.88 5.34
C LEU A 80 15.43 2.49 6.65
N GLY A 81 14.88 1.66 7.55
CA GLY A 81 14.38 2.09 8.85
C GLY A 81 12.85 2.25 8.94
N VAL A 82 12.14 2.20 7.82
CA VAL A 82 10.69 2.45 7.77
C VAL A 82 9.90 1.51 8.71
N ARG A 83 9.00 2.11 9.46
CA ARG A 83 8.10 1.43 10.41
C ARG A 83 6.62 1.69 10.14
N GLN A 84 6.31 2.70 9.33
CA GLN A 84 4.96 3.08 8.96
C GLN A 84 4.89 3.26 7.44
N VAL A 85 3.91 2.62 6.82
CA VAL A 85 3.71 2.71 5.37
C VAL A 85 2.32 3.25 5.09
N LEU A 86 2.26 4.27 4.24
CA LEU A 86 1.04 4.80 3.66
C LEU A 86 0.95 4.31 2.21
N GLY A 87 -0.16 3.72 1.84
CA GLY A 87 -0.39 3.18 0.51
C GLY A 87 -1.57 3.84 -0.21
N PRO A 88 -1.47 5.13 -0.60
CA PRO A 88 -2.56 5.75 -1.36
C PRO A 88 -2.76 5.06 -2.70
N CYS A 89 -4.01 4.80 -3.04
CA CYS A 89 -4.38 4.12 -4.27
C CYS A 89 -5.78 4.53 -4.74
N ALA A 90 -5.99 4.54 -6.05
CA ALA A 90 -7.32 4.67 -6.63
C ALA A 90 -8.06 3.35 -6.50
N VAL A 91 -9.31 3.39 -6.06
CA VAL A 91 -10.16 2.22 -5.82
C VAL A 91 -11.53 2.39 -6.48
N GLY A 92 -12.20 1.28 -6.76
CA GLY A 92 -13.62 1.31 -7.14
C GLY A 92 -14.51 1.39 -5.89
N GLY A 93 -15.46 2.31 -5.86
CA GLY A 93 -16.54 2.32 -4.88
C GLY A 93 -17.56 1.22 -5.21
N LEU A 94 -17.94 0.41 -4.22
CA LEU A 94 -18.96 -0.64 -4.32
C LEU A 94 -20.24 -0.23 -3.60
N GLY A 95 -20.11 0.49 -2.50
CA GLY A 95 -21.22 0.95 -1.68
C GLY A 95 -21.74 2.33 -2.11
N ALA A 96 -23.03 2.59 -1.86
CA ALA A 96 -23.65 3.87 -2.15
C ALA A 96 -23.09 5.05 -1.30
N ALA A 97 -22.39 4.73 -0.23
CA ALA A 97 -21.78 5.71 0.66
C ALA A 97 -20.46 6.30 0.14
N VAL A 98 -19.90 5.72 -0.93
CA VAL A 98 -18.61 6.15 -1.51
C VAL A 98 -18.83 6.69 -2.91
N ALA A 99 -18.49 7.96 -3.11
CA ALA A 99 -18.61 8.65 -4.40
C ALA A 99 -17.23 8.89 -5.05
N PRO A 100 -17.16 9.10 -6.37
CA PRO A 100 -15.92 9.51 -7.01
C PRO A 100 -15.37 10.81 -6.40
N GLY A 101 -14.09 10.79 -6.06
CA GLY A 101 -13.41 11.91 -5.39
C GLY A 101 -13.33 11.80 -3.88
N ASP A 102 -14.06 10.88 -3.27
CA ASP A 102 -13.94 10.64 -1.83
C ASP A 102 -12.56 10.07 -1.48
N VAL A 103 -12.04 10.50 -0.34
CA VAL A 103 -10.87 9.90 0.33
C VAL A 103 -11.39 9.01 1.46
N VAL A 104 -10.99 7.74 1.45
CA VAL A 104 -11.45 6.76 2.44
C VAL A 104 -10.24 6.15 3.14
N VAL A 105 -10.27 6.09 4.47
CA VAL A 105 -9.34 5.34 5.31
C VAL A 105 -10.03 4.07 5.76
N PRO A 106 -9.82 2.92 5.09
CA PRO A 106 -10.50 1.67 5.43
C PRO A 106 -10.02 1.13 6.78
N ASP A 107 -10.84 0.31 7.41
CA ASP A 107 -10.52 -0.37 8.67
C ASP A 107 -10.49 -1.90 8.52
N GLN A 108 -11.03 -2.44 7.41
CA GLN A 108 -11.02 -3.87 7.14
C GLN A 108 -10.61 -4.21 5.70
N LEU A 109 -10.10 -5.42 5.55
CA LEU A 109 -9.56 -5.97 4.32
C LEU A 109 -10.05 -7.39 4.08
N VAL A 110 -10.47 -7.66 2.85
CA VAL A 110 -10.72 -9.02 2.35
C VAL A 110 -9.76 -9.30 1.19
N ASP A 111 -8.80 -10.19 1.39
CA ASP A 111 -7.86 -10.58 0.35
C ASP A 111 -8.42 -11.73 -0.49
N ARG A 112 -8.62 -11.46 -1.79
CA ARG A 112 -9.06 -12.42 -2.80
C ARG A 112 -7.99 -12.65 -3.85
N THR A 113 -6.74 -12.28 -3.57
CA THR A 113 -5.60 -12.58 -4.45
C THR A 113 -5.18 -14.04 -4.31
N THR A 114 -4.67 -14.64 -5.37
CA THR A 114 -4.37 -16.08 -5.45
C THR A 114 -2.96 -16.39 -5.92
N SER A 115 -2.33 -15.52 -6.69
CA SER A 115 -1.02 -15.79 -7.32
C SER A 115 0.16 -15.13 -6.60
N ARG A 116 -0.09 -14.34 -5.54
CA ARG A 116 0.95 -13.60 -4.83
C ARG A 116 1.56 -14.41 -3.70
N PRO A 117 2.90 -14.39 -3.53
CA PRO A 117 3.51 -14.87 -2.30
C PRO A 117 3.06 -14.02 -1.10
N GLY A 118 2.20 -14.58 -0.26
CA GLY A 118 1.59 -13.89 0.90
C GLY A 118 2.43 -13.90 2.18
N THR A 119 3.72 -14.31 2.11
CA THR A 119 4.54 -14.47 3.31
C THR A 119 6.02 -14.25 3.03
N TYR A 120 6.75 -13.84 4.07
CA TYR A 120 8.21 -13.84 4.14
C TYR A 120 8.76 -15.12 4.80
N VAL A 121 7.89 -15.92 5.43
CA VAL A 121 8.29 -17.12 6.16
C VAL A 121 8.21 -18.32 5.23
N GLU A 122 9.36 -18.84 4.83
CA GLU A 122 9.48 -19.98 3.93
C GLU A 122 9.73 -21.31 4.67
N ARG A 123 10.04 -21.25 5.96
CA ARG A 123 10.27 -22.43 6.82
C ARG A 123 9.71 -22.18 8.21
N GLY A 124 9.11 -23.21 8.79
CA GLY A 124 8.46 -23.14 10.09
C GLY A 124 7.06 -22.53 9.99
N ALA A 125 6.50 -22.15 11.14
CA ALA A 125 5.18 -21.56 11.25
C ALA A 125 5.24 -20.27 12.08
N VAL A 126 4.78 -19.17 11.49
CA VAL A 126 4.59 -17.90 12.19
C VAL A 126 3.15 -17.44 11.92
N HIS A 127 2.38 -17.30 12.98
CA HIS A 127 1.00 -16.82 12.91
C HIS A 127 0.94 -15.41 13.49
N LEU A 128 0.53 -14.46 12.65
CA LEU A 128 0.31 -13.08 13.09
C LEU A 128 -1.16 -12.90 13.45
N PRO A 129 -1.48 -12.20 14.56
CA PRO A 129 -2.83 -11.71 14.80
C PRO A 129 -3.14 -10.65 13.73
N PHE A 130 -4.17 -10.88 12.92
CA PHE A 130 -4.50 -10.04 11.77
C PHE A 130 -6.00 -9.68 11.71
N ALA A 131 -6.66 -9.68 12.88
CA ALA A 131 -8.06 -9.28 13.01
C ALA A 131 -8.26 -7.80 12.64
N ASP A 132 -7.29 -6.97 13.00
CA ASP A 132 -7.27 -5.53 12.71
C ASP A 132 -6.05 -5.23 11.81
N PRO A 133 -6.23 -5.25 10.48
CA PRO A 133 -5.11 -5.18 9.53
C PRO A 133 -4.47 -3.80 9.45
N TYR A 134 -5.15 -2.74 9.86
CA TYR A 134 -4.66 -1.37 9.81
C TYR A 134 -4.27 -0.85 11.20
N CYS A 135 -3.22 -0.03 11.25
CA CYS A 135 -2.78 0.60 12.50
C CYS A 135 -3.75 1.69 12.95
N PRO A 136 -4.47 1.56 14.10
CA PRO A 136 -5.47 2.53 14.53
C PRO A 136 -4.91 3.96 14.63
N ARG A 137 -3.70 4.12 15.19
CA ARG A 137 -3.04 5.42 15.33
C ARG A 137 -2.78 6.11 14.00
N VAL A 138 -2.37 5.36 12.97
CA VAL A 138 -2.14 5.92 11.63
C VAL A 138 -3.47 6.23 10.95
N SER A 139 -4.46 5.34 11.08
CA SER A 139 -5.81 5.57 10.55
C SER A 139 -6.47 6.80 11.18
N ASP A 140 -6.33 7.00 12.50
CA ASP A 140 -6.83 8.20 13.19
C ASP A 140 -6.16 9.48 12.67
N ALA A 141 -4.84 9.45 12.50
CA ALA A 141 -4.10 10.60 11.99
C ALA A 141 -4.49 10.94 10.54
N LEU A 142 -4.69 9.95 9.69
CA LEU A 142 -5.14 10.15 8.31
C LEU A 142 -6.57 10.69 8.25
N ALA A 143 -7.48 10.09 9.02
CA ALA A 143 -8.88 10.53 9.07
C ALA A 143 -9.04 11.94 9.65
N GLY A 144 -8.15 12.35 10.54
CA GLY A 144 -8.14 13.71 11.11
C GLY A 144 -7.37 14.74 10.27
N ALA A 145 -6.81 14.36 9.12
CA ALA A 145 -6.00 15.26 8.30
C ALA A 145 -6.84 16.26 7.48
N ALA A 146 -8.11 15.93 7.19
CA ALA A 146 -9.07 16.81 6.53
C ALA A 146 -10.51 16.41 6.91
N ASP A 147 -11.42 17.38 6.85
CA ASP A 147 -12.81 17.20 7.32
C ASP A 147 -13.64 16.27 6.41
N ASP A 148 -13.23 16.08 5.18
CA ASP A 148 -13.94 15.29 4.16
C ASP A 148 -13.39 13.85 4.03
N VAL A 149 -12.44 13.45 4.87
CA VAL A 149 -11.91 12.07 4.88
C VAL A 149 -12.90 11.13 5.56
N LYS A 150 -13.37 10.14 4.81
CA LYS A 150 -14.25 9.09 5.34
C LYS A 150 -13.42 8.04 6.07
N ARG A 151 -13.90 7.62 7.23
CA ARG A 151 -13.27 6.58 8.02
C ARG A 151 -14.10 5.31 8.05
N GLY A 152 -13.43 4.17 8.02
CA GLY A 152 -14.05 2.86 8.05
C GLY A 152 -14.35 2.32 6.65
N GLY A 153 -14.86 1.12 6.64
CA GLY A 153 -15.23 0.40 5.44
C GLY A 153 -14.29 -0.74 5.09
N THR A 154 -14.86 -1.75 4.47
CA THR A 154 -14.14 -2.96 4.06
C THR A 154 -13.69 -2.86 2.61
N MET A 155 -12.40 -3.05 2.40
CA MET A 155 -11.80 -3.11 1.07
C MET A 155 -11.60 -4.56 0.64
N VAL A 156 -12.16 -4.98 -0.49
CA VAL A 156 -11.80 -6.23 -1.15
C VAL A 156 -10.66 -6.00 -2.13
N VAL A 157 -9.61 -6.80 -2.00
CA VAL A 157 -8.48 -6.83 -2.95
C VAL A 157 -8.63 -8.03 -3.85
N ILE A 158 -8.72 -7.79 -5.14
CA ILE A 158 -8.87 -8.83 -6.17
C ILE A 158 -7.59 -8.98 -6.98
N GLU A 159 -7.43 -10.13 -7.63
CA GLU A 159 -6.30 -10.37 -8.52
C GLU A 159 -6.42 -9.49 -9.78
N GLY A 160 -5.39 -8.67 -10.05
CA GLY A 160 -5.26 -7.95 -11.30
C GLY A 160 -4.81 -8.87 -12.46
N PRO A 161 -4.64 -8.34 -13.68
CA PRO A 161 -4.70 -6.90 -14.01
C PRO A 161 -6.11 -6.38 -14.38
N ARG A 162 -7.13 -7.23 -14.49
CA ARG A 162 -8.49 -6.80 -14.83
C ARG A 162 -9.24 -6.25 -13.61
N PHE A 163 -10.20 -5.39 -13.86
CA PHE A 163 -11.20 -5.02 -12.84
C PHE A 163 -12.25 -6.13 -12.66
N SER A 164 -13.02 -6.04 -11.58
CA SER A 164 -14.16 -6.92 -11.34
C SER A 164 -15.23 -6.78 -12.44
N THR A 165 -15.89 -7.88 -12.75
CA THR A 165 -17.10 -7.85 -13.57
C THR A 165 -18.24 -7.20 -12.78
N ARG A 166 -19.33 -6.81 -13.47
CA ARG A 166 -20.54 -6.30 -12.79
C ARG A 166 -21.08 -7.29 -11.76
N ALA A 167 -21.10 -8.57 -12.10
CA ALA A 167 -21.60 -9.61 -11.20
C ALA A 167 -20.72 -9.78 -9.96
N GLU A 168 -19.39 -9.74 -10.13
CA GLU A 168 -18.44 -9.74 -9.01
C GLU A 168 -18.63 -8.51 -8.11
N SER A 169 -18.72 -7.31 -8.70
CA SER A 169 -18.96 -6.09 -7.94
C SER A 169 -20.26 -6.10 -7.17
N GLN A 170 -21.35 -6.59 -7.78
CA GLN A 170 -22.64 -6.77 -7.11
C GLN A 170 -22.57 -7.80 -5.97
N HIS A 171 -21.83 -8.88 -6.17
CA HIS A 171 -21.58 -9.86 -5.13
C HIS A 171 -20.82 -9.25 -3.94
N TYR A 172 -19.76 -8.48 -4.21
CA TYR A 172 -18.97 -7.83 -3.17
C TYR A 172 -19.79 -6.79 -2.39
N ALA A 173 -20.56 -5.96 -3.10
CA ALA A 173 -21.46 -4.99 -2.47
C ALA A 173 -22.51 -5.68 -1.58
N ALA A 174 -23.06 -6.83 -2.00
CA ALA A 174 -24.01 -7.61 -1.22
C ALA A 174 -23.42 -8.23 0.05
N GLN A 175 -22.09 -8.37 0.14
CA GLN A 175 -21.38 -8.75 1.37
C GLN A 175 -21.17 -7.57 2.33
N GLY A 176 -21.57 -6.36 1.96
CA GLY A 176 -21.31 -5.14 2.72
C GLY A 176 -19.88 -4.61 2.57
N TRP A 177 -19.18 -4.97 1.50
CA TRP A 177 -17.86 -4.40 1.22
C TRP A 177 -17.99 -3.11 0.42
N ASP A 178 -17.19 -2.12 0.78
CA ASP A 178 -17.35 -0.74 0.32
C ASP A 178 -16.46 -0.38 -0.85
N LEU A 179 -15.28 -0.99 -0.91
CA LEU A 179 -14.21 -0.65 -1.85
C LEU A 179 -13.67 -1.89 -2.56
N SER A 180 -13.28 -1.74 -3.82
CA SER A 180 -12.58 -2.78 -4.59
C SER A 180 -11.27 -2.26 -5.16
N LEU A 181 -10.20 -3.03 -4.94
CA LEU A 181 -8.85 -2.72 -5.37
C LEU A 181 -8.23 -3.91 -6.10
N ILE A 182 -7.52 -3.67 -7.20
CA ILE A 182 -6.79 -4.72 -7.95
C ILE A 182 -5.38 -4.97 -7.44
N HIS A 183 -4.89 -4.15 -6.52
CA HIS A 183 -3.56 -4.28 -5.90
C HIS A 183 -3.45 -3.43 -4.64
N ILE A 184 -2.58 -3.81 -3.77
CA ILE A 184 -2.21 -3.05 -2.57
C ILE A 184 -0.79 -2.53 -2.70
#